data_784c4c7317f5fde4019bdec47093c4cf
#
_entry.id   784c4c7317f5fde4019bdec47093c4cf
#
_cell.length_a   1.000
_cell.length_b   1.000
_cell.length_c   1.000
_cell.angle_alpha   90.00
_cell.angle_beta   90.00
_cell.angle_gamma   90.00
#
_symmetry.space_group_name_H-M   'P 1'
#
loop_
_entity.id
_entity.type
_entity.pdbx_description
1 polymer ?
#
loop_
_entity_poly.entity_id
_entity_poly.type
_entity_poly.pdbx_seq_one_letter_code
_entity_poly.pdbx_strand_id
1 'polypeptide(L)'
;MKRTTFKQIGLGITLSLLTSTLLHATNGDHLISVGTKSRGMGGTSIAMSHGAESTLTNPALITKVQNTEISFGGTIFMPDISTQLNTNPMAPLPPQSKLTSDADLNMIPEVSLAMQINENLYVGIGMWGTAGMGVDYSQGAGINNTLTTGQFNNFDMVTNLQLMQFAVPIAYKLNGFSVAISPIMQYGNLDINYVMPTGQMNPMTASFGAGLSQDFGFGVNLGVTYDFSNGLTIGAVYKSKIDMEYTNQLSTATAPFGITLPDGDHLEQPAEIGIGIAYVMGQHTVAFDYKQIQWSNAKGYQDFLWEDQDVIAFGYQYTQDNWALRTGYNHASSAVVETMNPAINMFNLLGFPATSEDHYSVGGTYAFNEQFSIDLAYVYSPESTKTFDVSQLPLGLNSVTTDHREDSLSFQLTYKF
;
A
#
# COMPACT_ATOMS: atom_id res chain seq x y z
N MET A 1 -34.49 -47.05 19.21
CA MET A 1 -33.64 -46.62 18.08
C MET A 1 -34.24 -45.41 17.45
N LYS A 2 -33.74 -44.19 17.77
CA LYS A 2 -34.11 -42.94 17.09
C LYS A 2 -32.91 -42.49 16.25
N ARG A 3 -33.09 -42.47 14.94
CA ARG A 3 -32.13 -41.93 13.97
C ARG A 3 -32.21 -40.40 14.02
N THR A 4 -31.14 -39.76 14.42
CA THR A 4 -30.95 -38.30 14.31
C THR A 4 -30.31 -38.01 12.95
N THR A 5 -31.05 -37.36 12.11
CA THR A 5 -30.60 -36.87 10.77
C THR A 5 -29.79 -35.61 10.96
N PHE A 6 -28.49 -35.64 10.68
CA PHE A 6 -27.66 -34.45 10.54
C PHE A 6 -28.01 -33.73 9.22
N LYS A 7 -28.60 -32.58 9.33
CA LYS A 7 -28.70 -31.64 8.20
C LYS A 7 -27.34 -31.01 7.97
N GLN A 8 -26.72 -31.34 6.86
CA GLN A 8 -25.57 -30.63 6.33
C GLN A 8 -26.04 -29.26 5.88
N ILE A 9 -25.60 -28.20 6.59
CA ILE A 9 -25.69 -26.84 6.14
C ILE A 9 -24.44 -26.60 5.29
N GLY A 10 -24.59 -26.75 3.98
CA GLY A 10 -23.60 -26.33 3.01
C GLY A 10 -23.60 -24.79 2.95
N LEU A 11 -22.64 -24.16 3.61
CA LEU A 11 -22.36 -22.74 3.43
C LEU A 11 -21.56 -22.60 2.12
N GLY A 12 -22.28 -22.43 1.02
CA GLY A 12 -21.69 -22.01 -0.26
C GLY A 12 -21.23 -20.57 -0.14
N ILE A 13 -19.95 -20.36 0.17
CA ILE A 13 -19.30 -19.06 -0.02
C ILE A 13 -19.10 -18.91 -1.52
N THR A 14 -20.06 -18.29 -2.17
CA THR A 14 -19.87 -17.73 -3.52
C THR A 14 -18.92 -16.55 -3.35
N LEU A 15 -17.63 -16.76 -3.60
CA LEU A 15 -16.66 -15.71 -3.78
C LEU A 15 -16.98 -15.01 -5.10
N SER A 16 -17.94 -14.09 -5.07
CA SER A 16 -18.11 -13.13 -6.15
C SER A 16 -16.88 -12.23 -6.08
N LEU A 17 -15.96 -12.45 -7.00
CA LEU A 17 -14.94 -11.49 -7.38
C LEU A 17 -15.68 -10.25 -7.89
N LEU A 18 -16.03 -9.36 -6.99
CA LEU A 18 -16.36 -7.99 -7.32
C LEU A 18 -15.05 -7.37 -7.79
N THR A 19 -14.93 -7.21 -9.10
CA THR A 19 -13.96 -6.33 -9.73
C THR A 19 -14.29 -4.90 -9.34
N SER A 20 -13.90 -4.49 -8.16
CA SER A 20 -13.81 -3.09 -7.76
C SER A 20 -12.34 -2.75 -7.61
N THR A 21 -11.94 -2.00 -8.42
CA THR A 21 -10.79 -1.20 -8.75
C THR A 21 -10.32 -0.33 -7.60
N LEU A 22 -9.00 -0.19 -7.48
CA LEU A 22 -8.24 0.92 -6.94
C LEU A 22 -7.75 0.72 -5.51
N LEU A 23 -6.43 0.53 -5.41
CA LEU A 23 -5.67 0.46 -4.17
C LEU A 23 -4.88 1.75 -4.00
N HIS A 24 -4.87 2.28 -2.81
CA HIS A 24 -4.07 3.43 -2.43
C HIS A 24 -3.20 3.05 -1.24
N ALA A 25 -2.02 3.62 -1.17
CA ALA A 25 -1.03 3.24 -0.19
C ALA A 25 -0.53 4.45 0.60
N THR A 26 0.01 4.20 1.78
CA THR A 26 0.27 5.21 2.77
C THR A 26 1.74 5.60 2.92
N ASN A 27 2.68 4.74 2.56
CA ASN A 27 4.11 5.06 2.46
C ASN A 27 4.53 4.98 0.98
N GLY A 28 4.32 6.05 0.23
CA GLY A 28 4.37 6.00 -1.21
C GLY A 28 3.17 5.21 -1.75
N ASP A 29 3.37 4.13 -2.48
CA ASP A 29 2.32 3.20 -2.89
C ASP A 29 2.13 2.02 -1.91
N HIS A 30 2.94 1.94 -0.84
CA HIS A 30 2.91 0.85 0.15
C HIS A 30 1.95 1.13 1.30
N LEU A 31 1.21 0.12 1.75
CA LEU A 31 0.54 0.15 3.06
C LEU A 31 1.57 0.32 4.19
N ILE A 32 1.18 0.94 5.32
CA ILE A 32 2.09 1.09 6.48
C ILE A 32 2.67 -0.24 6.95
N SER A 33 1.90 -1.33 6.82
CA SER A 33 2.32 -2.71 7.02
C SER A 33 1.31 -3.70 6.45
N VAL A 34 1.67 -4.97 6.45
CA VAL A 34 0.81 -6.11 6.11
C VAL A 34 0.39 -6.81 7.40
N GLY A 35 -0.88 -7.23 7.47
CA GLY A 35 -1.45 -7.88 8.64
C GLY A 35 -2.18 -6.94 9.59
N THR A 36 -3.30 -7.41 10.12
CA THR A 36 -4.19 -6.61 10.98
C THR A 36 -3.52 -6.22 12.30
N LYS A 37 -2.74 -7.11 12.90
CA LYS A 37 -2.07 -6.85 14.19
C LYS A 37 -0.99 -5.80 14.04
N SER A 38 -0.17 -5.89 12.98
CA SER A 38 0.89 -4.91 12.75
C SER A 38 0.32 -3.52 12.42
N ARG A 39 -0.77 -3.44 11.64
CA ARG A 39 -1.47 -2.16 11.38
C ARG A 39 -1.98 -1.53 12.67
N GLY A 40 -2.58 -2.32 13.58
CA GLY A 40 -3.00 -1.83 14.89
C GLY A 40 -1.87 -1.31 15.79
N MET A 41 -0.62 -1.57 15.42
CA MET A 41 0.60 -1.14 16.11
C MET A 41 1.45 -0.14 15.29
N GLY A 42 0.81 0.66 14.44
CA GLY A 42 1.52 1.65 13.62
C GLY A 42 2.44 1.05 12.56
N GLY A 43 2.27 -0.24 12.24
CA GLY A 43 3.09 -0.92 11.24
C GLY A 43 4.36 -1.58 11.80
N THR A 44 4.58 -1.56 13.13
CA THR A 44 5.76 -2.23 13.73
C THR A 44 5.69 -3.74 13.52
N SER A 45 6.72 -4.31 12.89
CA SER A 45 6.73 -5.71 12.44
C SER A 45 8.14 -6.26 12.14
N ILE A 46 9.21 -5.50 12.45
CA ILE A 46 10.59 -5.93 12.17
C ILE A 46 11.16 -6.76 13.32
N ALA A 47 10.85 -6.41 14.56
CA ALA A 47 11.28 -7.14 15.75
C ALA A 47 10.12 -7.79 16.52
N MET A 48 8.88 -7.33 16.31
CA MET A 48 7.68 -7.86 16.96
C MET A 48 6.97 -8.86 16.04
N SER A 49 6.78 -10.08 16.54
CA SER A 49 6.02 -11.11 15.81
C SER A 49 4.52 -10.91 15.95
N HIS A 50 3.82 -11.07 14.85
CA HIS A 50 2.37 -11.05 14.74
C HIS A 50 1.80 -12.42 14.32
N GLY A 51 2.58 -13.51 14.53
CA GLY A 51 2.19 -14.85 14.12
C GLY A 51 2.42 -15.09 12.63
N ALA A 52 1.51 -15.80 11.97
CA ALA A 52 1.63 -16.15 10.56
C ALA A 52 1.73 -14.92 9.63
N GLU A 53 1.11 -13.79 9.98
CA GLU A 53 1.18 -12.56 9.17
C GLU A 53 2.59 -11.95 9.07
N SER A 54 3.54 -12.36 9.94
CA SER A 54 4.95 -11.94 9.86
C SER A 54 5.67 -12.46 8.60
N THR A 55 5.06 -13.36 7.85
CA THR A 55 5.60 -13.98 6.63
C THR A 55 6.09 -12.96 5.60
N LEU A 56 5.40 -11.85 5.41
CA LEU A 56 5.77 -10.82 4.43
C LEU A 56 6.52 -9.64 5.04
N THR A 57 6.41 -9.41 6.34
CA THR A 57 7.11 -8.30 7.00
C THR A 57 8.56 -8.64 7.30
N ASN A 58 8.82 -9.38 8.37
CA ASN A 58 10.13 -9.97 8.64
C ASN A 58 9.97 -11.50 8.74
N PRO A 59 10.39 -12.26 7.72
CA PRO A 59 10.16 -13.71 7.68
C PRO A 59 10.85 -14.49 8.80
N ALA A 60 11.88 -13.94 9.47
CA ALA A 60 12.50 -14.56 10.62
C ALA A 60 11.56 -14.69 11.83
N LEU A 61 10.53 -13.83 11.91
CA LEU A 61 9.57 -13.81 13.02
C LEU A 61 8.59 -14.97 13.00
N ILE A 62 8.44 -15.72 11.88
CA ILE A 62 7.61 -16.92 11.86
C ILE A 62 8.14 -18.02 12.81
N THR A 63 9.41 -17.93 13.23
CA THR A 63 9.99 -18.80 14.25
C THR A 63 9.38 -18.66 15.65
N LYS A 64 8.48 -17.69 15.84
CA LYS A 64 7.69 -17.51 17.07
C LYS A 64 6.37 -18.27 17.02
N VAL A 65 5.94 -18.77 15.86
CA VAL A 65 4.72 -19.58 15.72
C VAL A 65 4.93 -20.93 16.38
N GLN A 66 3.93 -21.34 17.14
CA GLN A 66 3.91 -22.70 17.74
C GLN A 66 3.04 -23.60 16.87
N ASN A 67 3.55 -24.77 16.52
CA ASN A 67 2.89 -25.74 15.63
C ASN A 67 2.54 -25.13 14.26
N THR A 68 1.25 -25.00 13.97
CA THR A 68 0.75 -24.43 12.72
C THR A 68 -0.25 -23.32 13.01
N GLU A 69 -0.09 -22.18 12.36
CA GLU A 69 -1.00 -21.04 12.45
C GLU A 69 -1.41 -20.63 11.04
N ILE A 70 -2.71 -20.49 10.81
CA ILE A 70 -3.29 -19.89 9.60
C ILE A 70 -4.06 -18.62 9.97
N SER A 71 -3.87 -17.59 9.19
CA SER A 71 -4.63 -16.34 9.31
C SER A 71 -5.27 -16.00 7.97
N PHE A 72 -6.50 -15.53 8.03
CA PHE A 72 -7.28 -15.08 6.89
C PHE A 72 -7.95 -13.75 7.24
N GLY A 73 -7.79 -12.75 6.41
CA GLY A 73 -8.34 -11.44 6.68
C GLY A 73 -8.26 -10.51 5.48
N GLY A 74 -8.31 -9.23 5.78
CA GLY A 74 -8.18 -8.18 4.78
C GLY A 74 -8.45 -6.81 5.36
N THR A 75 -8.29 -5.82 4.52
CA THR A 75 -8.47 -4.41 4.86
C THR A 75 -9.49 -3.77 3.90
N ILE A 76 -10.41 -3.03 4.44
CA ILE A 76 -11.21 -2.05 3.72
C ILE A 76 -10.44 -0.73 3.82
N PHE A 77 -9.95 -0.24 2.70
CA PHE A 77 -9.15 0.97 2.60
C PHE A 77 -9.99 2.06 1.92
N MET A 78 -10.08 3.23 2.54
CA MET A 78 -10.97 4.34 2.17
C MET A 78 -10.17 5.64 2.06
N PRO A 79 -9.51 5.90 0.91
CA PRO A 79 -8.86 7.18 0.65
C PRO A 79 -9.91 8.23 0.29
N ASP A 80 -9.67 9.47 0.70
CA ASP A 80 -10.43 10.64 0.30
C ASP A 80 -9.45 11.62 -0.36
N ILE A 81 -9.48 11.64 -1.70
CA ILE A 81 -8.55 12.42 -2.52
C ILE A 81 -9.36 13.43 -3.33
N SER A 82 -8.96 14.70 -3.26
CA SER A 82 -9.55 15.73 -4.10
C SER A 82 -8.47 16.63 -4.69
N THR A 83 -8.58 16.94 -5.99
CA THR A 83 -7.61 17.73 -6.72
C THR A 83 -8.26 18.92 -7.41
N GLN A 84 -7.57 20.05 -7.35
CA GLN A 84 -7.93 21.30 -8.03
C GLN A 84 -6.80 21.77 -8.92
N LEU A 85 -7.13 22.02 -10.19
CA LEU A 85 -6.27 22.70 -11.13
C LEU A 85 -6.48 24.22 -10.96
N ASN A 86 -5.46 24.95 -10.54
CA ASN A 86 -5.55 26.38 -10.31
C ASN A 86 -5.19 27.14 -11.58
N THR A 87 -6.09 27.98 -12.09
CA THR A 87 -5.87 28.76 -13.31
C THR A 87 -4.94 29.96 -13.06
N ASN A 88 -4.15 30.31 -14.07
CA ASN A 88 -3.41 31.55 -14.07
C ASN A 88 -4.41 32.71 -14.17
N PRO A 89 -4.40 33.68 -13.26
CA PRO A 89 -5.32 34.83 -13.28
C PRO A 89 -5.28 35.67 -14.57
N MET A 90 -4.21 35.59 -15.35
CA MET A 90 -4.05 36.28 -16.64
C MET A 90 -4.46 35.42 -17.84
N ALA A 91 -4.76 34.15 -17.63
CA ALA A 91 -5.23 33.26 -18.70
C ALA A 91 -6.73 33.46 -18.97
N PRO A 92 -7.20 33.28 -20.22
CA PRO A 92 -8.62 33.41 -20.57
C PRO A 92 -9.42 32.14 -20.19
N LEU A 93 -9.07 31.51 -19.06
CA LEU A 93 -9.72 30.30 -18.55
C LEU A 93 -10.56 30.62 -17.32
N PRO A 94 -11.73 29.99 -17.17
CA PRO A 94 -12.49 30.09 -15.93
C PRO A 94 -11.76 29.39 -14.78
N PRO A 95 -12.07 29.73 -13.51
CA PRO A 95 -11.64 28.95 -12.36
C PRO A 95 -12.05 27.48 -12.52
N GLN A 96 -11.14 26.56 -12.26
CA GLN A 96 -11.44 25.13 -12.33
C GLN A 96 -12.13 24.65 -11.04
N SER A 97 -13.01 23.70 -11.16
CA SER A 97 -13.65 23.06 -10.01
C SER A 97 -12.68 22.11 -9.31
N LYS A 98 -12.73 22.07 -7.98
CA LYS A 98 -12.12 20.99 -7.20
C LYS A 98 -12.95 19.73 -7.38
N LEU A 99 -12.34 18.61 -7.75
CA LEU A 99 -13.01 17.33 -7.95
C LEU A 99 -12.49 16.31 -6.94
N THR A 100 -13.41 15.54 -6.38
CA THR A 100 -13.09 14.39 -5.53
C THR A 100 -13.01 13.14 -6.40
N SER A 101 -12.04 12.29 -6.12
CA SER A 101 -11.86 11.00 -6.78
C SER A 101 -12.92 10.00 -6.31
N ASP A 102 -13.49 9.23 -7.25
CA ASP A 102 -14.42 8.13 -6.95
C ASP A 102 -13.69 6.82 -6.60
N ALA A 103 -12.35 6.84 -6.59
CA ALA A 103 -11.50 5.74 -6.15
C ALA A 103 -11.41 5.69 -4.60
N ASP A 104 -12.53 5.64 -3.90
CA ASP A 104 -12.69 5.89 -2.47
C ASP A 104 -12.89 4.62 -1.61
N LEU A 105 -13.00 3.43 -2.23
CA LEU A 105 -13.24 2.18 -1.51
C LEU A 105 -12.49 1.00 -2.13
N ASN A 106 -11.60 0.38 -1.35
CA ASN A 106 -10.76 -0.72 -1.80
C ASN A 106 -10.75 -1.87 -0.80
N MET A 107 -10.73 -3.11 -1.30
CA MET A 107 -10.63 -4.32 -0.49
C MET A 107 -9.31 -5.04 -0.74
N ILE A 108 -8.49 -5.18 0.30
CA ILE A 108 -7.15 -5.76 0.24
C ILE A 108 -7.17 -7.10 0.96
N PRO A 109 -7.10 -8.25 0.25
CA PRO A 109 -7.14 -9.56 0.87
C PRO A 109 -5.79 -9.94 1.48
N GLU A 110 -5.83 -10.75 2.54
CA GLU A 110 -4.65 -11.26 3.24
C GLU A 110 -4.89 -12.71 3.68
N VAL A 111 -3.96 -13.60 3.33
CA VAL A 111 -3.95 -15.00 3.79
C VAL A 111 -2.52 -15.37 4.12
N SER A 112 -2.29 -15.94 5.30
CA SER A 112 -0.99 -16.42 5.71
C SER A 112 -1.07 -17.72 6.47
N LEU A 113 -0.05 -18.56 6.28
CA LEU A 113 0.18 -19.79 7.02
C LEU A 113 1.65 -19.80 7.44
N ALA A 114 1.90 -20.17 8.69
CA ALA A 114 3.23 -20.48 9.18
C ALA A 114 3.19 -21.78 9.97
N MET A 115 4.22 -22.61 9.80
CA MET A 115 4.28 -23.94 10.37
C MET A 115 5.68 -24.24 10.90
N GLN A 116 5.74 -24.78 12.11
CA GLN A 116 6.95 -25.33 12.70
C GLN A 116 7.13 -26.77 12.16
N ILE A 117 8.22 -27.01 11.42
CA ILE A 117 8.58 -28.34 10.89
C ILE A 117 9.30 -29.18 11.95
N ASN A 118 10.19 -28.53 12.70
CA ASN A 118 10.91 -29.10 13.86
C ASN A 118 11.36 -27.97 14.79
N GLU A 119 12.11 -28.27 15.84
CA GLU A 119 12.54 -27.31 16.85
C GLU A 119 13.27 -26.09 16.27
N ASN A 120 13.89 -26.21 15.09
CA ASN A 120 14.71 -25.16 14.48
C ASN A 120 14.16 -24.65 13.15
N LEU A 121 13.41 -25.46 12.39
CA LEU A 121 12.99 -25.15 11.02
C LEU A 121 11.51 -24.77 10.96
N TYR A 122 11.22 -23.66 10.31
CA TYR A 122 9.90 -23.10 10.08
C TYR A 122 9.70 -22.76 8.61
N VAL A 123 8.50 -22.97 8.11
CA VAL A 123 8.11 -22.61 6.75
C VAL A 123 6.79 -21.86 6.77
N GLY A 124 6.54 -21.08 5.75
CA GLY A 124 5.26 -20.40 5.59
C GLY A 124 4.89 -20.25 4.14
N ILE A 125 3.68 -19.80 3.92
CA ILE A 125 3.17 -19.36 2.62
C ILE A 125 2.11 -18.30 2.86
N GLY A 126 2.01 -17.34 1.95
CA GLY A 126 0.94 -16.38 2.04
C GLY A 126 0.76 -15.56 0.78
N MET A 127 -0.35 -14.85 0.77
CA MET A 127 -0.78 -13.96 -0.29
C MET A 127 -1.32 -12.68 0.33
N TRP A 128 -0.85 -11.53 -0.13
CA TRP A 128 -1.25 -10.23 0.39
C TRP A 128 -1.34 -9.19 -0.72
N GLY A 129 -2.33 -8.31 -0.64
CA GLY A 129 -2.23 -7.01 -1.31
C GLY A 129 -1.21 -6.15 -0.57
N THR A 130 -0.19 -5.69 -1.26
CA THR A 130 0.96 -5.01 -0.62
C THR A 130 1.00 -3.53 -0.88
N ALA A 131 0.59 -3.13 -2.08
CA ALA A 131 0.71 -1.78 -2.56
C ALA A 131 -0.34 -1.49 -3.64
N GLY A 132 -0.55 -0.22 -3.87
CA GLY A 132 -1.39 0.29 -4.92
C GLY A 132 -1.61 1.78 -4.79
N MET A 133 -2.01 2.42 -5.88
CA MET A 133 -2.40 3.82 -5.91
C MET A 133 -3.20 4.13 -7.18
N GLY A 134 -3.91 5.24 -7.15
CA GLY A 134 -4.65 5.74 -8.30
C GLY A 134 -5.75 6.72 -7.91
N VAL A 135 -6.41 7.25 -8.91
CA VAL A 135 -7.53 8.18 -8.81
C VAL A 135 -8.57 7.86 -9.87
N ASP A 136 -9.79 8.32 -9.68
CA ASP A 136 -10.86 8.27 -10.68
C ASP A 136 -11.62 9.60 -10.70
N TYR A 137 -11.39 10.41 -11.73
CA TYR A 137 -12.11 11.65 -12.00
C TYR A 137 -13.05 11.53 -13.20
N SER A 138 -13.37 10.30 -13.67
CA SER A 138 -14.18 10.06 -14.86
C SER A 138 -15.65 10.48 -14.72
N GLN A 139 -16.14 10.69 -13.50
CA GLN A 139 -17.49 11.20 -13.22
C GLN A 139 -17.65 12.71 -13.42
N GLY A 140 -16.57 13.40 -13.79
CA GLY A 140 -16.65 14.78 -14.27
C GLY A 140 -17.65 14.89 -15.41
N ALA A 141 -18.11 16.10 -15.72
CA ALA A 141 -19.17 16.33 -16.72
C ALA A 141 -18.78 15.97 -18.18
N GLY A 142 -17.71 15.18 -18.33
CA GLY A 142 -17.18 14.68 -19.60
C GLY A 142 -16.51 15.76 -20.46
N ILE A 143 -15.77 15.31 -21.47
CA ILE A 143 -15.01 16.13 -22.43
C ILE A 143 -15.83 17.24 -23.10
N ASN A 144 -17.10 17.00 -23.37
CA ASN A 144 -17.99 17.99 -23.97
C ASN A 144 -18.10 19.25 -23.10
N ASN A 145 -17.86 19.13 -21.80
CA ASN A 145 -17.88 20.26 -20.89
C ASN A 145 -16.61 21.12 -21.02
N THR A 146 -15.44 20.53 -21.20
CA THR A 146 -14.18 21.27 -21.40
C THR A 146 -14.26 22.19 -22.62
N LEU A 147 -14.82 21.72 -23.73
CA LEU A 147 -14.95 22.49 -24.97
C LEU A 147 -15.96 23.62 -24.87
N THR A 148 -17.00 23.48 -24.07
CA THR A 148 -18.07 24.47 -23.94
C THR A 148 -17.91 25.41 -22.75
N THR A 149 -17.28 24.96 -21.67
CA THR A 149 -17.17 25.68 -20.40
C THR A 149 -15.75 26.08 -20.04
N GLY A 150 -14.71 25.51 -20.67
CA GLY A 150 -13.31 25.69 -20.31
C GLY A 150 -12.90 24.93 -19.03
N GLN A 151 -13.73 24.01 -18.53
CA GLN A 151 -13.39 23.16 -17.37
C GLN A 151 -12.58 21.95 -17.84
N PHE A 152 -11.42 21.72 -17.27
CA PHE A 152 -10.57 20.56 -17.58
C PHE A 152 -11.07 19.28 -16.91
N ASN A 153 -11.88 19.37 -15.85
CA ASN A 153 -12.41 18.24 -15.07
C ASN A 153 -11.31 17.23 -14.66
N ASN A 154 -10.13 17.72 -14.24
CA ASN A 154 -8.96 16.90 -13.95
C ASN A 154 -8.60 15.94 -15.09
N PHE A 155 -8.90 16.34 -16.33
CA PHE A 155 -8.68 15.57 -17.57
C PHE A 155 -9.44 14.24 -17.61
N ASP A 156 -10.51 14.08 -16.82
CA ASP A 156 -11.23 12.80 -16.62
C ASP A 156 -10.23 11.65 -16.32
N MET A 157 -9.16 11.96 -15.56
CA MET A 157 -8.05 11.02 -15.33
C MET A 157 -8.48 9.87 -14.45
N VAL A 158 -8.14 8.67 -14.91
CA VAL A 158 -8.24 7.42 -14.15
C VAL A 158 -6.87 6.77 -14.14
N THR A 159 -6.36 6.50 -12.95
CA THR A 159 -5.14 5.71 -12.76
C THR A 159 -5.41 4.60 -11.78
N ASN A 160 -4.80 3.43 -11.99
CA ASN A 160 -4.99 2.28 -11.14
C ASN A 160 -3.74 1.39 -11.17
N LEU A 161 -3.01 1.36 -10.07
CA LEU A 161 -1.95 0.39 -9.80
C LEU A 161 -2.41 -0.55 -8.69
N GLN A 162 -2.30 -1.86 -8.90
CA GLN A 162 -2.60 -2.86 -7.88
C GLN A 162 -1.49 -3.90 -7.83
N LEU A 163 -0.97 -4.17 -6.64
CA LEU A 163 0.12 -5.10 -6.41
C LEU A 163 -0.27 -6.15 -5.37
N MET A 164 -0.01 -7.41 -5.71
CA MET A 164 -0.24 -8.55 -4.83
C MET A 164 1.01 -9.42 -4.77
N GLN A 165 1.46 -9.76 -3.58
CA GLN A 165 2.62 -10.62 -3.38
C GLN A 165 2.23 -12.00 -2.86
N PHE A 166 3.00 -12.98 -3.31
CA PHE A 166 2.97 -14.38 -2.86
C PHE A 166 4.35 -14.70 -2.30
N ALA A 167 4.38 -15.18 -1.05
CA ALA A 167 5.63 -15.40 -0.33
C ALA A 167 5.73 -16.83 0.19
N VAL A 168 6.93 -17.40 0.19
CA VAL A 168 7.24 -18.72 0.73
C VAL A 168 8.45 -18.63 1.65
N PRO A 169 8.31 -18.11 2.89
CA PRO A 169 9.42 -17.99 3.82
C PRO A 169 9.89 -19.35 4.33
N ILE A 170 11.22 -19.45 4.47
CA ILE A 170 11.92 -20.52 5.16
C ILE A 170 12.78 -19.88 6.25
N ALA A 171 12.52 -20.22 7.51
CA ALA A 171 13.22 -19.64 8.65
C ALA A 171 13.88 -20.72 9.50
N TYR A 172 15.07 -20.38 10.02
CA TYR A 172 15.84 -21.26 10.91
C TYR A 172 16.16 -20.54 12.21
N LYS A 173 15.90 -21.21 13.34
CA LYS A 173 16.11 -20.68 14.69
C LYS A 173 17.18 -21.47 15.42
N LEU A 174 18.14 -20.77 16.04
CA LEU A 174 19.17 -21.38 16.88
C LEU A 174 19.57 -20.41 18.01
N ASN A 175 19.43 -20.87 19.26
CA ASN A 175 19.93 -20.16 20.46
C ASN A 175 19.51 -18.67 20.53
N GLY A 176 18.23 -18.37 20.27
CA GLY A 176 17.70 -17.00 20.28
C GLY A 176 17.92 -16.25 18.96
N PHE A 177 18.73 -16.75 18.05
CA PHE A 177 18.96 -16.19 16.73
C PHE A 177 18.01 -16.84 15.72
N SER A 178 17.36 -16.03 14.90
CA SER A 178 16.52 -16.51 13.81
C SER A 178 16.93 -15.81 12.52
N VAL A 179 17.03 -16.59 11.43
CA VAL A 179 17.33 -16.07 10.08
C VAL A 179 16.29 -16.64 9.11
N ALA A 180 15.95 -15.88 8.09
CA ALA A 180 15.00 -16.36 7.09
C ALA A 180 15.27 -15.77 5.71
N ILE A 181 14.89 -16.54 4.72
CA ILE A 181 14.76 -16.13 3.33
C ILE A 181 13.32 -16.40 2.86
N SER A 182 12.76 -15.47 2.13
CA SER A 182 11.42 -15.61 1.54
C SER A 182 11.47 -15.21 0.06
N PRO A 183 11.47 -16.17 -0.86
CA PRO A 183 11.18 -15.89 -2.26
C PRO A 183 9.80 -15.24 -2.39
N ILE A 184 9.72 -14.22 -3.25
CA ILE A 184 8.50 -13.44 -3.52
C ILE A 184 8.21 -13.55 -5.01
N MET A 185 6.95 -13.80 -5.34
CA MET A 185 6.37 -13.55 -6.65
C MET A 185 5.36 -12.40 -6.49
N GLN A 186 5.49 -11.38 -7.30
CA GLN A 186 4.54 -10.26 -7.34
C GLN A 186 3.75 -10.30 -8.62
N TYR A 187 2.44 -10.18 -8.52
CA TYR A 187 1.54 -9.83 -9.60
C TYR A 187 1.20 -8.36 -9.51
N GLY A 188 1.21 -7.66 -10.64
CA GLY A 188 0.79 -6.27 -10.71
C GLY A 188 -0.06 -5.99 -11.93
N ASN A 189 -0.94 -5.01 -11.82
CA ASN A 189 -1.63 -4.41 -12.95
C ASN A 189 -1.56 -2.88 -12.86
N LEU A 190 -1.50 -2.24 -14.03
CA LEU A 190 -1.51 -0.80 -14.16
C LEU A 190 -2.42 -0.41 -15.32
N ASP A 191 -3.29 0.58 -15.08
CA ASP A 191 -4.14 1.22 -16.08
C ASP A 191 -4.08 2.75 -15.89
N ILE A 192 -3.77 3.49 -16.96
CA ILE A 192 -3.70 4.95 -16.95
C ILE A 192 -4.49 5.45 -18.15
N ASN A 193 -5.58 6.18 -17.88
CA ASN A 193 -6.44 6.74 -18.91
C ASN A 193 -6.76 8.20 -18.58
N TYR A 194 -6.75 9.07 -19.58
CA TYR A 194 -7.16 10.45 -19.41
C TYR A 194 -7.46 11.10 -20.76
N VAL A 195 -7.99 12.31 -20.72
CA VAL A 195 -8.37 13.06 -21.91
C VAL A 195 -7.83 14.48 -21.86
N MET A 196 -7.14 14.88 -22.92
CA MET A 196 -6.61 16.24 -23.04
C MET A 196 -7.25 17.00 -24.21
N PRO A 197 -7.45 18.32 -24.08
CA PRO A 197 -7.78 19.18 -25.20
C PRO A 197 -6.59 19.27 -26.18
N THR A 198 -6.83 19.09 -27.47
CA THR A 198 -5.83 19.26 -28.53
C THR A 198 -6.18 20.46 -29.40
N GLY A 199 -5.28 21.46 -29.45
CA GLY A 199 -5.37 22.63 -30.30
C GLY A 199 -6.06 23.85 -29.67
N GLN A 200 -5.65 25.05 -30.13
CA GLN A 200 -6.08 26.34 -29.57
C GLN A 200 -7.31 26.96 -30.24
N MET A 201 -7.68 26.54 -31.46
CA MET A 201 -8.74 27.20 -32.22
C MET A 201 -9.97 26.37 -32.57
N ASN A 202 -9.90 25.09 -32.41
CA ASN A 202 -11.05 24.18 -32.46
C ASN A 202 -10.70 23.02 -31.55
N PRO A 203 -10.96 23.15 -30.24
CA PRO A 203 -10.47 22.17 -29.28
C PRO A 203 -11.12 20.82 -29.57
N MET A 204 -10.40 19.98 -30.29
CA MET A 204 -10.65 18.56 -30.32
C MET A 204 -10.02 17.99 -29.05
N THR A 205 -10.58 16.93 -28.54
CA THR A 205 -10.02 16.18 -27.43
C THR A 205 -9.38 14.90 -27.95
N ALA A 206 -8.32 14.46 -27.30
CA ALA A 206 -7.74 13.15 -27.52
C ALA A 206 -7.76 12.36 -26.22
N SER A 207 -8.19 11.10 -26.31
CA SER A 207 -8.09 10.15 -25.22
C SER A 207 -6.72 9.47 -25.26
N PHE A 208 -6.10 9.37 -24.11
CA PHE A 208 -4.83 8.71 -23.90
C PHE A 208 -5.03 7.54 -22.95
N GLY A 209 -4.54 6.38 -23.29
CA GLY A 209 -4.60 5.15 -22.52
C GLY A 209 -4.26 3.96 -23.41
N ALA A 210 -3.58 2.97 -22.84
CA ALA A 210 -3.16 1.75 -23.53
C ALA A 210 -4.05 0.54 -23.18
N GLY A 211 -5.01 0.73 -22.25
CA GLY A 211 -5.76 -0.35 -21.62
C GLY A 211 -4.95 -1.02 -20.51
N LEU A 212 -5.56 -1.93 -19.77
CA LEU A 212 -4.93 -2.60 -18.63
C LEU A 212 -3.70 -3.39 -19.05
N SER A 213 -2.54 -3.12 -18.43
CA SER A 213 -1.31 -3.94 -18.54
C SER A 213 -1.08 -4.72 -17.24
N GLN A 214 -0.51 -5.92 -17.37
CA GLN A 214 -0.27 -6.84 -16.26
C GLN A 214 1.10 -7.46 -16.40
N ASP A 215 1.78 -7.67 -15.26
CA ASP A 215 3.08 -8.32 -15.23
C ASP A 215 3.29 -9.14 -13.95
N PHE A 216 4.32 -9.99 -13.99
CA PHE A 216 4.81 -10.78 -12.84
C PHE A 216 6.28 -10.48 -12.61
N GLY A 217 6.60 -10.00 -11.40
CA GLY A 217 7.96 -9.78 -10.95
C GLY A 217 8.37 -10.77 -9.86
N PHE A 218 9.69 -10.88 -9.63
CA PHE A 218 10.25 -11.76 -8.62
C PHE A 218 11.24 -11.00 -7.74
N GLY A 219 11.21 -11.32 -6.44
CA GLY A 219 12.09 -10.74 -5.45
C GLY A 219 12.39 -11.68 -4.30
N VAL A 220 13.05 -11.14 -3.30
CA VAL A 220 13.41 -11.87 -2.09
C VAL A 220 13.33 -10.95 -0.87
N ASN A 221 12.77 -11.46 0.22
CA ASN A 221 12.87 -10.85 1.54
C ASN A 221 13.85 -11.64 2.40
N LEU A 222 14.75 -10.96 3.06
CA LEU A 222 15.70 -11.51 4.04
C LEU A 222 15.35 -10.97 5.41
N GLY A 223 15.33 -11.83 6.42
CA GLY A 223 15.04 -11.44 7.78
C GLY A 223 16.01 -12.01 8.78
N VAL A 224 16.28 -11.26 9.83
CA VAL A 224 17.05 -11.72 10.97
C VAL A 224 16.47 -11.14 12.25
N THR A 225 16.46 -11.94 13.32
CA THR A 225 16.11 -11.48 14.67
C THR A 225 17.00 -12.13 15.71
N TYR A 226 17.16 -11.45 16.83
CA TYR A 226 17.81 -11.99 18.01
C TYR A 226 16.96 -11.74 19.25
N ASP A 227 16.60 -12.81 19.95
CA ASP A 227 15.83 -12.79 21.19
C ASP A 227 16.76 -12.86 22.40
N PHE A 228 16.74 -11.81 23.19
CA PHE A 228 17.41 -11.80 24.48
C PHE A 228 16.50 -12.45 25.54
N SER A 229 17.10 -13.10 26.53
CA SER A 229 16.36 -13.79 27.60
C SER A 229 15.54 -12.87 28.52
N ASN A 230 15.67 -11.56 28.39
CA ASN A 230 15.02 -10.54 29.22
C ASN A 230 13.75 -9.92 28.56
N GLY A 231 13.25 -10.51 27.48
CA GLY A 231 12.06 -10.00 26.76
C GLY A 231 12.36 -9.00 25.66
N LEU A 232 13.63 -8.66 25.42
CA LEU A 232 14.07 -7.82 24.33
C LEU A 232 14.25 -8.66 23.04
N THR A 233 13.74 -8.18 21.93
CA THR A 233 14.04 -8.68 20.57
C THR A 233 14.56 -7.53 19.73
N ILE A 234 15.62 -7.78 18.96
CA ILE A 234 16.05 -6.88 17.88
C ILE A 234 15.90 -7.60 16.54
N GLY A 235 15.65 -6.83 15.48
CA GLY A 235 15.44 -7.40 14.15
C GLY A 235 15.98 -6.49 13.05
N ALA A 236 16.26 -7.12 11.90
CA ALA A 236 16.53 -6.42 10.66
C ALA A 236 15.87 -7.15 9.49
N VAL A 237 15.53 -6.38 8.46
CA VAL A 237 14.90 -6.89 7.24
C VAL A 237 15.49 -6.18 6.03
N TYR A 238 15.62 -6.93 4.94
CA TYR A 238 15.90 -6.42 3.61
C TYR A 238 14.90 -7.01 2.63
N LYS A 239 14.24 -6.15 1.84
CA LYS A 239 13.40 -6.54 0.72
C LYS A 239 14.07 -6.08 -0.56
N SER A 240 14.23 -6.98 -1.51
CA SER A 240 14.81 -6.63 -2.80
C SER A 240 13.83 -5.82 -3.65
N LYS A 241 14.36 -5.11 -4.62
CA LYS A 241 13.56 -4.56 -5.70
C LYS A 241 12.79 -5.67 -6.44
N ILE A 242 11.63 -5.33 -7.01
CA ILE A 242 10.86 -6.21 -7.88
C ILE A 242 10.54 -5.43 -9.15
N ASP A 243 11.21 -5.77 -10.24
CA ASP A 243 11.03 -5.13 -11.54
C ASP A 243 9.72 -5.59 -12.19
N MET A 244 8.93 -4.63 -12.68
CA MET A 244 7.65 -4.84 -13.35
C MET A 244 7.62 -4.01 -14.63
N GLU A 245 7.17 -4.57 -15.77
CA GLU A 245 7.02 -3.87 -17.03
C GLU A 245 5.55 -3.80 -17.45
N TYR A 246 4.96 -2.61 -17.40
CA TYR A 246 3.57 -2.37 -17.78
C TYR A 246 3.50 -1.83 -19.21
N THR A 247 3.67 -2.70 -20.17
CA THR A 247 3.82 -2.41 -21.61
C THR A 247 2.88 -1.31 -22.10
N ASN A 248 3.44 -0.24 -22.66
CA ASN A 248 2.77 0.95 -23.21
C ASN A 248 1.99 1.81 -22.19
N GLN A 249 2.05 1.56 -20.90
CA GLN A 249 1.28 2.35 -19.92
C GLN A 249 1.92 3.72 -19.67
N LEU A 250 3.13 3.71 -19.14
CA LEU A 250 3.81 4.95 -18.76
C LEU A 250 4.20 5.76 -20.00
N SER A 251 4.73 5.11 -21.03
CA SER A 251 5.13 5.77 -22.28
C SER A 251 3.95 6.43 -22.99
N THR A 252 2.77 5.78 -23.05
CA THR A 252 1.56 6.38 -23.64
C THR A 252 1.05 7.54 -22.79
N ALA A 253 1.02 7.38 -21.46
CA ALA A 253 0.47 8.38 -20.56
C ALA A 253 1.35 9.65 -20.46
N THR A 254 2.67 9.52 -20.59
CA THR A 254 3.60 10.64 -20.43
C THR A 254 3.94 11.38 -21.72
N ALA A 255 3.76 10.74 -22.88
CA ALA A 255 4.08 11.32 -24.18
C ALA A 255 3.42 12.70 -24.43
N PRO A 256 2.13 12.95 -24.12
CA PRO A 256 1.49 14.25 -24.32
C PRO A 256 2.08 15.38 -23.46
N PHE A 257 2.70 15.04 -22.33
CA PHE A 257 3.36 15.98 -21.42
C PHE A 257 4.83 16.22 -21.80
N GLY A 258 5.37 15.47 -22.78
CA GLY A 258 6.79 15.55 -23.17
C GLY A 258 7.74 15.03 -22.09
N ILE A 259 7.27 14.19 -21.17
CA ILE A 259 8.11 13.54 -20.16
C ILE A 259 8.91 12.44 -20.83
N THR A 260 10.23 12.42 -20.59
CA THR A 260 11.12 11.36 -21.05
C THR A 260 11.23 10.31 -19.95
N LEU A 261 11.05 9.05 -20.33
CA LEU A 261 11.18 7.90 -19.43
C LEU A 261 12.42 7.07 -19.83
N PRO A 262 13.57 7.28 -19.19
CA PRO A 262 14.77 6.46 -19.45
C PRO A 262 14.55 4.96 -19.22
N ASP A 263 13.73 4.60 -18.25
CA ASP A 263 13.40 3.23 -17.92
C ASP A 263 12.17 2.67 -18.69
N GLY A 264 11.57 3.48 -19.58
CA GLY A 264 10.43 3.06 -20.42
C GLY A 264 9.17 2.79 -19.60
N ASP A 265 8.55 1.62 -19.83
CA ASP A 265 7.31 1.20 -19.17
C ASP A 265 7.54 0.39 -17.88
N HIS A 266 8.76 0.44 -17.32
CA HIS A 266 9.06 -0.19 -16.05
C HIS A 266 8.55 0.65 -14.88
N LEU A 267 7.94 -0.03 -13.89
CA LEU A 267 7.58 0.54 -12.60
C LEU A 267 8.00 -0.46 -11.51
N GLU A 268 9.24 -0.32 -11.04
CA GLU A 268 9.92 -1.24 -10.15
C GLU A 268 9.53 -0.98 -8.70
N GLN A 269 9.06 -1.98 -7.97
CA GLN A 269 8.92 -1.82 -6.52
C GLN A 269 10.30 -1.61 -5.88
N PRO A 270 10.43 -0.62 -4.99
CA PRO A 270 11.72 -0.23 -4.42
C PRO A 270 12.27 -1.29 -3.46
N ALA A 271 13.58 -1.27 -3.27
CA ALA A 271 14.18 -1.98 -2.15
C ALA A 271 13.80 -1.30 -0.82
N GLU A 272 13.64 -2.11 0.23
CA GLU A 272 13.47 -1.66 1.60
C GLU A 272 14.56 -2.25 2.50
N ILE A 273 15.10 -1.43 3.40
CA ILE A 273 15.96 -1.88 4.49
C ILE A 273 15.40 -1.36 5.80
N GLY A 274 15.34 -2.21 6.81
CA GLY A 274 14.77 -1.82 8.08
C GLY A 274 15.41 -2.50 9.29
N ILE A 275 15.34 -1.83 10.43
CA ILE A 275 15.73 -2.33 11.74
C ILE A 275 14.60 -2.09 12.74
N GLY A 276 14.49 -2.97 13.72
CA GLY A 276 13.45 -2.85 14.74
C GLY A 276 13.89 -3.34 16.10
N ILE A 277 13.17 -2.88 17.11
CA ILE A 277 13.32 -3.31 18.49
C ILE A 277 11.95 -3.53 19.10
N ALA A 278 11.77 -4.62 19.84
CA ALA A 278 10.56 -4.91 20.58
C ALA A 278 10.92 -5.34 22.01
N TYR A 279 10.14 -4.89 22.99
CA TYR A 279 10.38 -5.24 24.38
C TYR A 279 9.07 -5.63 25.08
N VAL A 280 9.06 -6.84 25.65
CA VAL A 280 7.93 -7.43 26.37
C VAL A 280 8.17 -7.30 27.88
N MET A 281 7.27 -6.61 28.59
CA MET A 281 7.32 -6.38 30.05
C MET A 281 6.01 -6.86 30.67
N GLY A 282 5.94 -8.14 31.02
CA GLY A 282 4.69 -8.74 31.54
C GLY A 282 3.56 -8.64 30.51
N GLN A 283 2.52 -7.87 30.81
CA GLN A 283 1.37 -7.66 29.91
C GLN A 283 1.60 -6.57 28.84
N HIS A 284 2.69 -5.83 28.92
CA HIS A 284 2.98 -4.69 28.06
C HIS A 284 4.03 -5.07 27.01
N THR A 285 3.81 -4.66 25.77
CA THR A 285 4.81 -4.75 24.69
C THR A 285 4.93 -3.39 24.04
N VAL A 286 6.17 -2.94 23.84
CA VAL A 286 6.49 -1.76 23.03
C VAL A 286 7.36 -2.20 21.85
N ALA A 287 7.13 -1.58 20.70
CA ALA A 287 7.93 -1.83 19.52
C ALA A 287 8.26 -0.52 18.81
N PHE A 288 9.41 -0.48 18.20
CA PHE A 288 9.88 0.64 17.38
C PHE A 288 10.61 0.09 16.16
N ASP A 289 10.22 0.57 14.97
CA ASP A 289 10.87 0.23 13.71
C ASP A 289 11.31 1.50 13.00
N TYR A 290 12.44 1.41 12.32
CA TYR A 290 12.91 2.35 11.32
C TYR A 290 13.17 1.59 10.03
N LYS A 291 12.66 2.10 8.90
CA LYS A 291 12.95 1.56 7.57
C LYS A 291 13.15 2.67 6.56
N GLN A 292 13.95 2.40 5.55
CA GLN A 292 14.09 3.25 4.38
C GLN A 292 13.53 2.53 3.16
N ILE A 293 12.69 3.24 2.40
CA ILE A 293 12.13 2.80 1.12
C ILE A 293 12.85 3.59 0.02
N GLN A 294 13.50 2.89 -0.93
CA GLN A 294 14.45 3.49 -1.87
C GLN A 294 13.80 3.82 -3.22
N TRP A 295 12.84 4.74 -3.23
CA TRP A 295 12.10 5.16 -4.42
C TRP A 295 13.00 5.79 -5.49
N SER A 296 13.99 6.62 -5.10
CA SER A 296 14.87 7.35 -6.02
C SER A 296 15.78 6.43 -6.85
N ASN A 297 15.84 5.15 -6.50
CA ASN A 297 16.62 4.13 -7.19
C ASN A 297 15.74 3.07 -7.88
N ALA A 298 14.41 3.18 -7.82
CA ALA A 298 13.48 2.26 -8.45
C ALA A 298 13.09 2.77 -9.84
N LYS A 299 13.19 1.90 -10.85
CA LYS A 299 12.82 2.24 -12.23
C LYS A 299 11.38 2.78 -12.30
N GLY A 300 11.13 3.72 -13.17
CA GLY A 300 9.87 4.43 -13.26
C GLY A 300 9.72 5.48 -12.16
N TYR A 301 9.73 5.12 -10.89
CA TYR A 301 9.64 6.09 -9.80
C TYR A 301 10.76 7.13 -9.85
N GLN A 302 12.01 6.73 -10.18
CA GLN A 302 13.11 7.68 -10.39
C GLN A 302 12.86 8.61 -11.59
N ASP A 303 12.16 8.15 -12.64
CA ASP A 303 11.79 8.98 -13.79
C ASP A 303 10.75 10.04 -13.43
N PHE A 304 9.89 9.75 -12.44
CA PHE A 304 8.94 10.68 -11.85
C PHE A 304 9.51 11.48 -10.67
N LEU A 305 10.83 11.37 -10.42
CA LEU A 305 11.56 12.10 -9.40
C LEU A 305 11.04 11.89 -7.97
N TRP A 306 10.61 10.66 -7.65
CA TRP A 306 10.24 10.31 -6.28
C TRP A 306 11.48 10.24 -5.39
N GLU A 307 11.34 10.73 -4.16
CA GLU A 307 12.42 10.73 -3.15
C GLU A 307 12.30 9.52 -2.22
N ASP A 308 13.47 9.07 -1.71
CA ASP A 308 13.51 8.02 -0.71
C ASP A 308 12.76 8.43 0.56
N GLN A 309 12.08 7.47 1.18
CA GLN A 309 11.32 7.69 2.41
C GLN A 309 12.02 7.05 3.61
N ASP A 310 12.23 7.85 4.65
CA ASP A 310 12.55 7.38 5.99
C ASP A 310 11.25 7.18 6.78
N VAL A 311 10.97 5.95 7.19
CA VAL A 311 9.74 5.57 7.88
C VAL A 311 10.05 5.22 9.32
N ILE A 312 9.35 5.87 10.25
CA ILE A 312 9.42 5.61 11.69
C ILE A 312 8.07 5.06 12.16
N ALA A 313 8.10 3.93 12.84
CA ALA A 313 6.90 3.33 13.41
C ALA A 313 7.08 3.07 14.91
N PHE A 314 6.04 3.37 15.67
CA PHE A 314 5.94 3.07 17.08
C PHE A 314 4.65 2.32 17.38
N GLY A 315 4.74 1.25 18.19
CA GLY A 315 3.59 0.45 18.59
C GLY A 315 3.61 0.10 20.06
N TYR A 316 2.41 0.09 20.66
CA TYR A 316 2.18 -0.37 22.01
C TYR A 316 1.05 -1.40 22.04
N GLN A 317 1.26 -2.50 22.77
CA GLN A 317 0.25 -3.52 23.04
C GLN A 317 0.13 -3.80 24.52
N TYR A 318 -1.11 -3.89 25.00
CA TYR A 318 -1.46 -4.44 26.30
C TYR A 318 -2.22 -5.75 26.09
N THR A 319 -1.73 -6.83 26.73
CA THR A 319 -2.32 -8.17 26.61
C THR A 319 -2.77 -8.65 27.98
N GLN A 320 -4.02 -9.12 28.08
CA GLN A 320 -4.54 -9.70 29.29
C GLN A 320 -5.45 -10.89 28.97
N ASP A 321 -5.14 -12.06 29.55
CA ASP A 321 -5.90 -13.29 29.36
C ASP A 321 -6.16 -13.60 27.88
N ASN A 322 -7.39 -13.44 27.42
CA ASN A 322 -7.82 -13.79 26.06
C ASN A 322 -8.02 -12.55 25.15
N TRP A 323 -7.57 -11.36 25.55
CA TRP A 323 -7.67 -10.17 24.70
C TRP A 323 -6.39 -9.33 24.71
N ALA A 324 -6.22 -8.54 23.67
CA ALA A 324 -5.17 -7.53 23.58
C ALA A 324 -5.71 -6.24 22.98
N LEU A 325 -5.18 -5.10 23.43
CA LEU A 325 -5.41 -3.79 22.83
C LEU A 325 -4.09 -3.25 22.30
N ARG A 326 -4.18 -2.55 21.16
CA ARG A 326 -3.04 -1.98 20.46
C ARG A 326 -3.28 -0.52 20.10
N THR A 327 -2.20 0.23 20.07
CA THR A 327 -2.15 1.55 19.44
C THR A 327 -0.79 1.77 18.80
N GLY A 328 -0.73 2.63 17.82
CA GLY A 328 0.53 2.90 17.13
C GLY A 328 0.50 4.20 16.35
N TYR A 329 1.68 4.57 15.93
CA TYR A 329 1.96 5.74 15.10
C TYR A 329 2.98 5.37 14.03
N ASN A 330 2.75 5.86 12.81
CA ASN A 330 3.68 5.72 11.68
C ASN A 330 3.87 7.10 11.06
N HIS A 331 5.10 7.40 10.71
CA HIS A 331 5.45 8.62 9.99
C HIS A 331 6.42 8.28 8.86
N ALA A 332 6.13 8.82 7.68
CA ALA A 332 7.03 8.80 6.53
C ALA A 332 6.97 10.16 5.84
N SER A 333 8.13 10.70 5.44
CA SER A 333 8.14 11.88 4.55
C SER A 333 7.43 11.55 3.22
N SER A 334 6.85 12.54 2.56
CA SER A 334 6.24 12.34 1.24
C SER A 334 7.31 11.93 0.22
N ALA A 335 7.07 10.83 -0.51
CA ALA A 335 7.91 10.45 -1.64
C ALA A 335 7.69 11.38 -2.85
N VAL A 336 6.48 11.92 -2.96
CA VAL A 336 6.10 12.88 -4.01
C VAL A 336 6.41 14.29 -3.54
N VAL A 337 7.37 14.94 -4.19
CA VAL A 337 7.82 16.30 -3.89
C VAL A 337 7.69 17.21 -5.09
N GLU A 338 7.63 18.53 -4.85
CA GLU A 338 7.64 19.51 -5.93
C GLU A 338 8.99 19.50 -6.64
N THR A 339 8.97 19.45 -7.98
CA THR A 339 10.16 19.40 -8.82
C THR A 339 10.26 20.63 -9.73
N MET A 340 11.40 20.77 -10.40
CA MET A 340 11.58 21.81 -11.44
C MET A 340 10.85 21.47 -12.75
N ASN A 341 10.29 20.28 -12.89
CA ASN A 341 9.57 19.84 -14.08
C ASN A 341 8.05 19.93 -13.84
N PRO A 342 7.36 20.93 -14.44
CA PRO A 342 5.94 21.14 -14.21
C PRO A 342 5.05 19.99 -14.74
N ALA A 343 5.53 19.25 -15.73
CA ALA A 343 4.81 18.08 -16.23
C ALA A 343 4.83 16.92 -15.22
N ILE A 344 5.97 16.69 -14.57
CA ILE A 344 6.10 15.70 -13.49
C ILE A 344 5.27 16.13 -12.29
N ASN A 345 5.31 17.41 -11.92
CA ASN A 345 4.49 17.98 -10.84
C ASN A 345 2.99 17.71 -11.08
N MET A 346 2.54 17.99 -12.32
CA MET A 346 1.15 17.70 -12.71
C MET A 346 0.83 16.22 -12.60
N PHE A 347 1.66 15.37 -13.21
CA PHE A 347 1.40 13.94 -13.30
C PHE A 347 1.39 13.27 -11.91
N ASN A 348 2.35 13.63 -11.04
CA ASN A 348 2.43 13.08 -9.70
C ASN A 348 1.21 13.46 -8.85
N LEU A 349 0.85 14.74 -8.74
CA LEU A 349 -0.28 15.13 -7.87
C LEU A 349 -1.65 14.80 -8.45
N LEU A 350 -1.79 14.80 -9.77
CA LEU A 350 -3.08 14.50 -10.39
C LEU A 350 -3.34 13.00 -10.52
N GLY A 351 -2.31 12.22 -10.88
CA GLY A 351 -2.48 10.79 -11.19
C GLY A 351 -2.08 9.85 -10.05
N PHE A 352 -1.06 10.22 -9.27
CA PHE A 352 -0.47 9.35 -8.24
C PHE A 352 -0.11 10.13 -6.97
N PRO A 353 -1.10 10.69 -6.26
CA PRO A 353 -0.88 11.58 -5.12
C PRO A 353 -0.52 10.83 -3.84
N ALA A 354 0.62 10.15 -3.80
CA ALA A 354 1.14 9.43 -2.64
C ALA A 354 1.72 10.42 -1.60
N THR A 355 0.86 11.21 -0.97
CA THR A 355 1.23 12.39 -0.16
C THR A 355 0.93 12.26 1.33
N SER A 356 0.37 11.14 1.80
CA SER A 356 0.13 10.88 3.22
C SER A 356 1.45 10.68 3.96
N GLU A 357 1.57 11.27 5.15
CA GLU A 357 2.80 11.28 5.95
C GLU A 357 2.60 10.65 7.34
N ASP A 358 1.49 10.95 8.00
CA ASP A 358 1.22 10.56 9.38
C ASP A 358 0.06 9.58 9.49
N HIS A 359 0.23 8.53 10.31
CA HIS A 359 -0.80 7.51 10.54
C HIS A 359 -0.93 7.18 12.01
N TYR A 360 -2.14 7.21 12.51
CA TYR A 360 -2.51 6.84 13.87
C TYR A 360 -3.34 5.56 13.82
N SER A 361 -3.01 4.61 14.68
CA SER A 361 -3.70 3.33 14.68
C SER A 361 -4.19 2.90 16.06
N VAL A 362 -5.29 2.15 16.04
CA VAL A 362 -5.80 1.39 17.18
C VAL A 362 -6.19 0.00 16.72
N GLY A 363 -6.10 -0.99 17.59
CA GLY A 363 -6.49 -2.35 17.25
C GLY A 363 -6.73 -3.21 18.48
N GLY A 364 -7.24 -4.41 18.25
CA GLY A 364 -7.49 -5.36 19.30
C GLY A 364 -7.58 -6.79 18.81
N THR A 365 -7.35 -7.73 19.73
CA THR A 365 -7.56 -9.18 19.56
C THR A 365 -8.56 -9.65 20.58
N TYR A 366 -9.41 -10.58 20.19
CA TYR A 366 -10.17 -11.41 21.11
C TYR A 366 -10.01 -12.90 20.75
N ALA A 367 -9.45 -13.68 21.68
CA ALA A 367 -9.32 -15.11 21.54
C ALA A 367 -10.56 -15.79 22.15
N PHE A 368 -11.34 -16.50 21.32
CA PHE A 368 -12.51 -17.25 21.77
C PHE A 368 -12.08 -18.51 22.53
N ASN A 369 -10.94 -19.06 22.18
CA ASN A 369 -10.26 -20.18 22.83
C ASN A 369 -8.77 -20.15 22.42
N GLU A 370 -8.00 -21.18 22.83
CA GLU A 370 -6.57 -21.30 22.51
C GLU A 370 -6.29 -21.41 21.00
N GLN A 371 -7.27 -21.88 20.21
CA GLN A 371 -7.13 -22.13 18.79
C GLN A 371 -7.62 -20.97 17.91
N PHE A 372 -8.71 -20.28 18.31
CA PHE A 372 -9.40 -19.35 17.45
C PHE A 372 -9.46 -17.93 18.02
N SER A 373 -9.01 -16.97 17.22
CA SER A 373 -9.08 -15.55 17.56
C SER A 373 -9.51 -14.67 16.38
N ILE A 374 -10.04 -13.49 16.73
CA ILE A 374 -10.33 -12.39 15.79
C ILE A 374 -9.47 -11.19 16.14
N ASP A 375 -8.96 -10.52 15.13
CA ASP A 375 -8.23 -9.26 15.23
C ASP A 375 -8.98 -8.18 14.44
N LEU A 376 -8.98 -6.96 14.96
CA LEU A 376 -9.49 -5.76 14.30
C LEU A 376 -8.47 -4.65 14.45
N ALA A 377 -8.33 -3.81 13.42
CA ALA A 377 -7.53 -2.60 13.47
C ALA A 377 -8.16 -1.49 12.63
N TYR A 378 -8.00 -0.27 13.10
CA TYR A 378 -8.36 0.94 12.38
C TYR A 378 -7.12 1.84 12.29
N VAL A 379 -6.87 2.36 11.09
CA VAL A 379 -5.79 3.32 10.82
C VAL A 379 -6.41 4.58 10.23
N TYR A 380 -5.95 5.70 10.70
CA TYR A 380 -6.34 7.05 10.26
C TYR A 380 -5.12 7.86 9.86
N SER A 381 -5.14 8.45 8.65
CA SER A 381 -4.18 9.47 8.21
C SER A 381 -4.90 10.81 8.04
N PRO A 382 -4.47 11.88 8.74
CA PRO A 382 -5.06 13.21 8.58
C PRO A 382 -4.84 13.75 7.17
N GLU A 383 -5.69 14.71 6.78
CA GLU A 383 -5.57 15.37 5.49
C GLU A 383 -4.20 16.05 5.31
N SER A 384 -3.54 15.73 4.20
CA SER A 384 -2.32 16.37 3.71
C SER A 384 -2.65 17.15 2.44
N THR A 385 -2.31 18.44 2.41
CA THR A 385 -2.47 19.31 1.24
C THR A 385 -1.12 19.60 0.60
N LYS A 386 -0.96 19.27 -0.68
CA LYS A 386 0.22 19.61 -1.48
C LYS A 386 -0.20 20.50 -2.65
N THR A 387 0.63 21.50 -2.94
CA THR A 387 0.43 22.40 -4.10
C THR A 387 1.73 22.52 -4.85
N PHE A 388 1.74 22.18 -6.14
CA PHE A 388 2.91 22.21 -7.01
C PHE A 388 2.71 23.15 -8.18
N ASP A 389 3.78 23.84 -8.58
CA ASP A 389 3.80 24.78 -9.71
C ASP A 389 3.71 24.01 -11.04
N VAL A 390 2.78 24.42 -11.90
CA VAL A 390 2.60 23.93 -13.27
C VAL A 390 2.46 25.09 -14.26
N SER A 391 2.84 26.30 -13.86
CA SER A 391 2.64 27.53 -14.62
C SER A 391 3.35 27.59 -15.97
N GLN A 392 4.37 26.78 -16.16
CA GLN A 392 5.12 26.68 -17.42
C GLN A 392 4.48 25.74 -18.45
N LEU A 393 3.44 24.99 -18.05
CA LEU A 393 2.68 24.18 -19.03
C LEU A 393 1.81 25.10 -19.90
N PRO A 394 1.67 24.79 -21.20
CA PRO A 394 0.86 25.60 -22.13
C PRO A 394 -0.65 25.37 -21.95
N LEU A 395 -1.10 25.23 -20.70
CA LEU A 395 -2.48 24.94 -20.33
C LEU A 395 -3.21 26.12 -19.69
N GLY A 396 -2.50 27.23 -19.40
CA GLY A 396 -3.09 28.38 -18.71
C GLY A 396 -3.35 28.12 -17.21
N LEU A 397 -2.73 27.10 -16.67
CA LEU A 397 -2.76 26.78 -15.24
C LEU A 397 -1.60 27.45 -14.50
N ASN A 398 -1.74 27.60 -13.20
CA ASN A 398 -0.70 28.13 -12.30
C ASN A 398 -0.13 27.02 -11.42
N SER A 399 -1.01 26.25 -10.78
CA SER A 399 -0.61 25.15 -9.88
C SER A 399 -1.65 24.03 -9.89
N VAL A 400 -1.25 22.88 -9.41
CA VAL A 400 -2.13 21.77 -9.03
C VAL A 400 -2.11 21.62 -7.52
N THR A 401 -3.28 21.52 -6.90
CA THR A 401 -3.44 21.30 -5.45
C THR A 401 -4.20 20.03 -5.21
N THR A 402 -3.65 19.14 -4.40
CA THR A 402 -4.32 17.89 -4.01
C THR A 402 -4.38 17.79 -2.49
N ASP A 403 -5.58 17.48 -1.99
CA ASP A 403 -5.82 17.07 -0.62
C ASP A 403 -5.99 15.57 -0.57
N HIS A 404 -5.36 14.93 0.40
CA HIS A 404 -5.35 13.49 0.57
C HIS A 404 -5.50 13.12 2.05
N ARG A 405 -6.53 12.35 2.35
CA ARG A 405 -6.82 11.76 3.66
C ARG A 405 -7.08 10.27 3.50
N GLU A 406 -6.81 9.45 4.53
CA GLU A 406 -7.02 8.01 4.48
C GLU A 406 -7.63 7.47 5.77
N ASP A 407 -8.54 6.52 5.60
CA ASP A 407 -9.09 5.68 6.65
C ASP A 407 -8.96 4.21 6.24
N SER A 408 -8.66 3.31 7.17
CA SER A 408 -8.71 1.88 6.88
C SER A 408 -9.21 1.06 8.06
N LEU A 409 -9.99 0.03 7.75
CA LEU A 409 -10.50 -0.95 8.69
C LEU A 409 -10.02 -2.34 8.29
N SER A 410 -9.21 -2.96 9.14
CA SER A 410 -8.68 -4.31 8.94
C SER A 410 -9.35 -5.31 9.86
N PHE A 411 -9.53 -6.53 9.38
CA PHE A 411 -10.01 -7.67 10.16
C PHE A 411 -9.21 -8.92 9.82
N GLN A 412 -9.06 -9.81 10.79
CA GLN A 412 -8.36 -11.08 10.61
C GLN A 412 -8.95 -12.16 11.52
N LEU A 413 -9.09 -13.35 10.98
CA LEU A 413 -9.36 -14.57 11.73
C LEU A 413 -8.09 -15.41 11.77
N THR A 414 -7.71 -15.89 12.96
CA THR A 414 -6.54 -16.73 13.14
C THR A 414 -6.96 -18.07 13.75
N TYR A 415 -6.44 -19.15 13.19
CA TYR A 415 -6.60 -20.51 13.74
C TYR A 415 -5.23 -21.15 14.00
N LYS A 416 -5.08 -21.71 15.19
CA LYS A 416 -3.88 -22.43 15.65
C LYS A 416 -4.21 -23.92 15.81
N PHE A 417 -3.38 -24.77 15.23
CA PHE A 417 -3.53 -26.21 15.29
C PHE A 417 -2.82 -26.83 16.49
#